data_153bf676c4c26f83628084312f3a7290
#
_entry.id   153bf676c4c26f83628084312f3a7290
#
_cell.length_a   1.000
_cell.length_b   1.000
_cell.length_c   1.000
_cell.angle_alpha   90.00
_cell.angle_beta   90.00
_cell.angle_gamma   90.00
#
_symmetry.space_group_name_H-M   'P 1'
#
loop_
_entity.id
_entity.type
_entity.pdbx_description
1 polymer ?
#
loop_
_entity_poly.entity_id
_entity_poly.type
_entity_poly.pdbx_seq_one_letter_code
_entity_poly.pdbx_strand_id
1 'polypeptide(L)'
;MFKKILVANRGEIAVRIIRAARELGVKTVAVYSEADKESLHVKLADEAICIGPASSSESYLKIPNIISAALVTGAEGIHPGYGFLAENSGFAKICAENNIIFIGPNPDVINLMGDKATARATAIANGVPITKGSDGIIKNIEEAKVLAEKEITYPVIVKARAGGGGKGMRIARNEKELKENITAAQNDAQADFGNTAVY
;
A
#
# COMPACT_ATOMS: atom_id res chain seq x y z
N MET A 1 17.22 11.74 17.07
CA MET A 1 16.31 10.61 17.39
C MET A 1 14.99 11.23 17.82
N PHE A 2 13.84 10.67 17.42
CA PHE A 2 12.53 11.17 17.84
C PHE A 2 12.34 11.06 19.35
N LYS A 3 11.65 12.01 19.93
CA LYS A 3 11.17 11.92 21.33
C LYS A 3 9.80 11.25 21.40
N LYS A 4 8.94 11.53 20.41
CA LYS A 4 7.58 10.99 20.32
C LYS A 4 7.14 10.80 18.88
N ILE A 5 6.52 9.66 18.57
CA ILE A 5 5.92 9.36 17.27
C ILE A 5 4.46 8.96 17.42
N LEU A 6 3.66 9.27 16.39
CA LEU A 6 2.30 8.75 16.26
C LEU A 6 2.32 7.51 15.37
N VAL A 7 1.59 6.46 15.77
CA VAL A 7 1.42 5.22 15.00
C VAL A 7 0.08 5.27 14.28
N ALA A 8 0.12 5.59 12.98
CA ALA A 8 -1.09 5.74 12.13
C ALA A 8 -1.56 4.39 11.59
N ASN A 9 -1.77 3.43 12.47
CA ASN A 9 -2.24 2.09 12.12
C ASN A 9 -2.90 1.41 13.34
N ARG A 10 -3.36 0.17 13.18
CA ARG A 10 -4.04 -0.62 14.20
C ARG A 10 -3.50 -2.07 14.24
N GLY A 11 -4.05 -2.86 15.17
CA GLY A 11 -3.80 -4.30 15.23
C GLY A 11 -2.34 -4.64 15.51
N GLU A 12 -1.87 -5.74 14.92
CA GLU A 12 -0.56 -6.32 15.22
C GLU A 12 0.59 -5.42 14.76
N ILE A 13 0.44 -4.72 13.62
CA ILE A 13 1.51 -3.83 13.14
C ILE A 13 1.71 -2.62 14.07
N ALA A 14 0.61 -2.05 14.58
CA ALA A 14 0.72 -0.97 15.56
C ALA A 14 1.41 -1.45 16.85
N VAL A 15 1.08 -2.65 17.34
CA VAL A 15 1.76 -3.28 18.49
C VAL A 15 3.25 -3.46 18.21
N ARG A 16 3.63 -3.93 17.02
CA ARG A 16 5.02 -4.13 16.63
C ARG A 16 5.80 -2.81 16.65
N ILE A 17 5.23 -1.75 16.05
CA ILE A 17 5.86 -0.42 16.01
C ILE A 17 6.02 0.14 17.42
N ILE A 18 4.98 0.07 18.26
CA ILE A 18 5.00 0.56 19.65
C ILE A 18 6.09 -0.16 20.46
N ARG A 19 6.23 -1.48 20.31
CA ARG A 19 7.29 -2.23 20.99
C ARG A 19 8.69 -1.80 20.54
N ALA A 20 8.91 -1.69 19.24
CA ALA A 20 10.20 -1.24 18.69
C ALA A 20 10.54 0.19 19.14
N ALA A 21 9.56 1.11 19.13
CA ALA A 21 9.75 2.47 19.62
C ALA A 21 10.13 2.52 21.10
N ARG A 22 9.48 1.68 21.92
CA ARG A 22 9.79 1.55 23.35
C ARG A 22 11.22 1.06 23.61
N GLU A 23 11.70 0.07 22.84
CA GLU A 23 13.08 -0.42 22.91
C GLU A 23 14.11 0.66 22.56
N LEU A 24 13.73 1.61 21.69
CA LEU A 24 14.52 2.76 21.31
C LEU A 24 14.37 3.98 22.27
N GLY A 25 13.55 3.85 23.31
CA GLY A 25 13.28 4.97 24.24
C GLY A 25 12.39 6.08 23.64
N VAL A 26 11.66 5.80 22.56
CA VAL A 26 10.76 6.74 21.87
C VAL A 26 9.34 6.56 22.38
N LYS A 27 8.71 7.65 22.83
CA LYS A 27 7.30 7.63 23.23
C LYS A 27 6.38 7.46 22.03
N THR A 28 5.22 6.84 22.26
CA THR A 28 4.26 6.50 21.23
C THR A 28 2.87 7.04 21.50
N VAL A 29 2.22 7.54 20.45
CA VAL A 29 0.80 7.86 20.42
C VAL A 29 0.11 6.84 19.52
N ALA A 30 -0.82 6.06 20.07
CA ALA A 30 -1.70 5.22 19.26
C ALA A 30 -2.91 6.03 18.78
N VAL A 31 -3.30 5.85 17.52
CA VAL A 31 -4.63 6.27 17.07
C VAL A 31 -5.57 5.08 17.06
N TYR A 32 -6.85 5.30 17.31
CA TYR A 32 -7.85 4.24 17.29
C TYR A 32 -9.23 4.73 16.83
N SER A 33 -9.98 3.87 16.13
CA SER A 33 -11.41 4.07 15.92
C SER A 33 -12.20 3.68 17.17
N GLU A 34 -13.43 4.14 17.31
CA GLU A 34 -14.29 3.76 18.44
C GLU A 34 -14.36 2.24 18.68
N ALA A 35 -14.37 1.45 17.59
CA ALA A 35 -14.39 -0.01 17.67
C ALA A 35 -13.10 -0.62 18.24
N ASP A 36 -11.98 0.09 18.12
CA ASP A 36 -10.65 -0.40 18.55
C ASP A 36 -10.23 0.10 19.94
N LYS A 37 -11.10 0.79 20.67
CA LYS A 37 -10.81 1.40 21.97
C LYS A 37 -10.13 0.44 22.97
N GLU A 38 -10.54 -0.80 23.00
CA GLU A 38 -10.00 -1.83 23.91
C GLU A 38 -8.86 -2.66 23.29
N SER A 39 -8.40 -2.30 22.11
CA SER A 39 -7.35 -3.03 21.38
C SER A 39 -6.00 -2.94 22.08
N LEU A 40 -5.17 -3.97 21.87
CA LEU A 40 -3.87 -4.10 22.55
C LEU A 40 -2.93 -2.93 22.26
N HIS A 41 -2.91 -2.42 21.02
CA HIS A 41 -2.04 -1.29 20.65
C HIS A 41 -2.38 -0.01 21.42
N VAL A 42 -3.67 0.22 21.72
CA VAL A 42 -4.14 1.35 22.54
C VAL A 42 -3.62 1.23 23.98
N LYS A 43 -3.69 0.01 24.55
CA LYS A 43 -3.23 -0.25 25.92
C LYS A 43 -1.70 -0.22 26.08
N LEU A 44 -0.95 -0.44 25.00
CA LEU A 44 0.51 -0.48 25.04
C LEU A 44 1.17 0.87 24.77
N ALA A 45 0.51 1.78 24.08
CA ALA A 45 1.07 3.10 23.80
C ALA A 45 1.14 3.99 25.04
N ASP A 46 1.99 5.02 24.99
CA ASP A 46 2.10 6.01 26.09
C ASP A 46 0.89 6.94 26.11
N GLU A 47 0.36 7.28 24.94
CA GLU A 47 -0.84 8.10 24.74
C GLU A 47 -1.73 7.45 23.66
N ALA A 48 -3.02 7.75 23.69
CA ALA A 48 -3.96 7.24 22.68
C ALA A 48 -5.04 8.28 22.36
N ILE A 49 -5.37 8.43 21.07
CA ILE A 49 -6.35 9.38 20.56
C ILE A 49 -7.38 8.65 19.69
N CYS A 50 -8.66 8.84 20.01
CA CYS A 50 -9.75 8.41 19.13
C CYS A 50 -9.79 9.31 17.90
N ILE A 51 -9.75 8.71 16.71
CA ILE A 51 -9.73 9.44 15.44
C ILE A 51 -11.03 9.33 14.64
N GLY A 52 -12.06 8.70 15.18
CA GLY A 52 -13.37 8.63 14.57
C GLY A 52 -14.09 7.30 14.77
N PRO A 53 -15.25 7.11 14.09
CA PRO A 53 -16.07 5.93 14.21
C PRO A 53 -15.39 4.66 13.64
N ALA A 54 -16.09 3.52 13.72
CA ALA A 54 -15.55 2.21 13.33
C ALA A 54 -15.11 2.11 11.86
N SER A 55 -15.77 2.85 10.95
CA SER A 55 -15.40 2.86 9.53
C SER A 55 -14.00 3.41 9.33
N SER A 56 -13.15 2.68 8.60
CA SER A 56 -11.79 3.13 8.29
C SER A 56 -11.77 4.39 7.41
N SER A 57 -12.76 4.60 6.55
CA SER A 57 -12.88 5.82 5.74
C SER A 57 -13.10 7.09 6.59
N GLU A 58 -13.66 6.93 7.77
CA GLU A 58 -13.96 8.03 8.70
C GLU A 58 -12.96 8.11 9.88
N SER A 59 -11.99 7.19 9.93
CA SER A 59 -10.98 7.11 10.98
C SER A 59 -9.57 6.98 10.39
N TYR A 60 -9.08 5.75 10.16
CA TYR A 60 -7.69 5.47 9.75
C TYR A 60 -7.30 5.99 8.36
N LEU A 61 -8.27 6.28 7.48
CA LEU A 61 -8.05 6.89 6.16
C LEU A 61 -8.36 8.39 6.14
N LYS A 62 -8.81 8.96 7.26
CA LYS A 62 -9.15 10.38 7.37
C LYS A 62 -7.94 11.21 7.77
N ILE A 63 -7.17 11.64 6.79
CA ILE A 63 -5.92 12.38 6.96
C ILE A 63 -6.03 13.53 7.98
N PRO A 64 -7.05 14.43 7.92
CA PRO A 64 -7.14 15.54 8.87
C PRO A 64 -7.16 15.10 10.34
N ASN A 65 -7.85 13.99 10.65
CA ASN A 65 -7.97 13.51 12.03
C ASN A 65 -6.61 12.97 12.55
N ILE A 66 -5.85 12.30 11.68
CA ILE A 66 -4.51 11.77 12.02
C ILE A 66 -3.51 12.92 12.22
N ILE A 67 -3.51 13.90 11.32
CA ILE A 67 -2.65 15.10 11.45
C ILE A 67 -3.00 15.88 12.72
N SER A 68 -4.29 16.10 13.01
CA SER A 68 -4.74 16.77 14.23
C SER A 68 -4.27 16.01 15.49
N ALA A 69 -4.38 14.67 15.49
CA ALA A 69 -3.90 13.85 16.60
C ALA A 69 -2.37 14.00 16.81
N ALA A 70 -1.58 14.07 15.74
CA ALA A 70 -0.15 14.28 15.82
C ALA A 70 0.20 15.67 16.37
N LEU A 71 -0.47 16.71 15.90
CA LEU A 71 -0.25 18.08 16.34
C LEU A 71 -0.62 18.28 17.82
N VAL A 72 -1.78 17.81 18.25
CA VAL A 72 -2.26 17.94 19.63
C VAL A 72 -1.36 17.21 20.62
N THR A 73 -0.83 16.05 20.23
CA THR A 73 0.08 15.27 21.10
C THR A 73 1.52 15.68 21.01
N GLY A 74 1.88 16.56 20.07
CA GLY A 74 3.26 16.99 19.83
C GLY A 74 4.14 15.84 19.30
N ALA A 75 3.57 14.92 18.51
CA ALA A 75 4.35 13.89 17.85
C ALA A 75 5.22 14.51 16.74
N GLU A 76 6.51 14.22 16.75
CA GLU A 76 7.49 14.73 15.78
C GLU A 76 7.45 13.97 14.46
N GLY A 77 6.95 12.74 14.47
CA GLY A 77 6.83 11.89 13.29
C GLY A 77 5.61 10.99 13.33
N ILE A 78 5.21 10.53 12.15
CA ILE A 78 4.12 9.56 11.98
C ILE A 78 4.67 8.30 11.33
N HIS A 79 4.48 7.15 11.98
CA HIS A 79 4.75 5.84 11.40
C HIS A 79 3.45 5.24 10.86
N PRO A 80 3.31 5.08 9.53
CA PRO A 80 2.06 4.61 8.92
C PRO A 80 1.88 3.08 9.00
N GLY A 81 2.91 2.32 9.34
CA GLY A 81 2.92 0.87 9.24
C GLY A 81 2.85 0.39 7.80
N TYR A 82 1.95 -0.52 7.49
CA TYR A 82 1.58 -0.94 6.13
C TYR A 82 0.05 -0.87 5.94
N GLY A 83 -0.42 -0.80 4.68
CA GLY A 83 -1.82 -0.56 4.37
C GLY A 83 -2.27 0.85 4.73
N PHE A 84 -3.57 1.09 4.80
CA PHE A 84 -4.17 2.41 5.04
C PHE A 84 -3.48 3.53 4.25
N LEU A 85 -2.77 4.42 4.93
CA LEU A 85 -2.10 5.58 4.33
C LEU A 85 -0.61 5.38 4.07
N ALA A 86 -0.06 4.17 4.27
CA ALA A 86 1.37 3.91 4.13
C ALA A 86 1.90 4.17 2.70
N GLU A 87 1.07 3.94 1.70
CA GLU A 87 1.40 4.16 0.27
C GLU A 87 0.70 5.40 -0.31
N ASN A 88 0.24 6.33 0.56
CA ASN A 88 -0.43 7.54 0.15
C ASN A 88 0.55 8.72 0.10
N SER A 89 0.98 9.09 -1.10
CA SER A 89 1.92 10.22 -1.31
C SER A 89 1.36 11.55 -0.85
N GLY A 90 0.04 11.78 -0.99
CA GLY A 90 -0.64 12.98 -0.50
C GLY A 90 -0.55 13.10 1.01
N PHE A 91 -0.70 11.99 1.74
CA PHE A 91 -0.52 11.96 3.20
C PHE A 91 0.92 12.30 3.60
N ALA A 92 1.90 11.70 2.95
CA ALA A 92 3.31 11.99 3.22
C ALA A 92 3.65 13.48 2.95
N LYS A 93 3.06 14.08 1.91
CA LYS A 93 3.20 15.51 1.60
C LYS A 93 2.55 16.37 2.69
N ILE A 94 1.32 16.06 3.11
CA ILE A 94 0.61 16.80 4.17
C ILE A 94 1.38 16.71 5.50
N CYS A 95 2.01 15.57 5.84
CA CYS A 95 2.88 15.48 7.00
C CYS A 95 4.01 16.52 6.92
N ALA A 96 4.72 16.60 5.79
CA ALA A 96 5.81 17.55 5.61
C ALA A 96 5.33 19.02 5.68
N GLU A 97 4.18 19.34 5.10
CA GLU A 97 3.55 20.68 5.17
C GLU A 97 3.20 21.11 6.61
N ASN A 98 3.01 20.14 7.52
CA ASN A 98 2.73 20.38 8.94
C ASN A 98 3.98 20.19 9.83
N ASN A 99 5.19 20.15 9.27
CA ASN A 99 6.44 19.90 9.98
C ASN A 99 6.45 18.57 10.77
N ILE A 100 5.72 17.57 10.30
CA ILE A 100 5.70 16.21 10.86
C ILE A 100 6.49 15.30 9.92
N ILE A 101 7.42 14.54 10.45
CA ILE A 101 8.22 13.60 9.65
C ILE A 101 7.39 12.36 9.33
N PHE A 102 7.13 12.12 8.06
CA PHE A 102 6.59 10.83 7.61
C PHE A 102 7.69 9.79 7.69
N ILE A 103 7.53 8.76 8.53
CA ILE A 103 8.51 7.68 8.69
C ILE A 103 8.31 6.68 7.55
N GLY A 104 8.96 6.94 6.43
CA GLY A 104 8.83 6.20 5.17
C GLY A 104 9.51 6.93 4.02
N PRO A 105 9.31 6.49 2.78
CA PRO A 105 9.82 7.15 1.60
C PRO A 105 9.20 8.55 1.43
N ASN A 106 9.87 9.42 0.67
CA ASN A 106 9.29 10.71 0.30
C ASN A 106 8.11 10.54 -0.69
N PRO A 107 7.25 11.56 -0.85
CA PRO A 107 6.07 11.48 -1.72
C PRO A 107 6.35 11.07 -3.16
N ASP A 108 7.46 11.55 -3.74
CA ASP A 108 7.83 11.24 -5.12
C ASP A 108 8.21 9.77 -5.29
N VAL A 109 8.92 9.21 -4.33
CA VAL A 109 9.27 7.78 -4.32
C VAL A 109 8.02 6.91 -4.11
N ILE A 110 7.08 7.33 -3.25
CA ILE A 110 5.81 6.62 -3.09
C ILE A 110 5.05 6.58 -4.42
N ASN A 111 4.95 7.71 -5.13
CA ASN A 111 4.31 7.76 -6.44
C ASN A 111 5.03 6.90 -7.49
N LEU A 112 6.37 7.00 -7.54
CA LEU A 112 7.21 6.25 -8.47
C LEU A 112 7.03 4.74 -8.32
N MET A 113 7.02 4.26 -7.07
CA MET A 113 6.93 2.83 -6.76
C MET A 113 5.50 2.32 -6.67
N GLY A 114 4.52 3.22 -6.54
CA GLY A 114 3.09 2.89 -6.51
C GLY A 114 2.53 2.49 -7.88
N ASP A 115 3.08 3.02 -8.97
CA ASP A 115 2.74 2.58 -10.33
C ASP A 115 3.60 1.37 -10.73
N LYS A 116 2.97 0.23 -10.96
CA LYS A 116 3.65 -1.05 -11.19
C LYS A 116 4.54 -1.05 -12.43
N ALA A 117 4.15 -0.34 -13.50
CA ALA A 117 4.94 -0.26 -14.73
C ALA A 117 6.18 0.61 -14.51
N THR A 118 6.02 1.75 -13.86
CA THR A 118 7.11 2.66 -13.50
C THR A 118 8.07 2.01 -12.50
N ALA A 119 7.55 1.32 -11.47
CA ALA A 119 8.36 0.59 -10.50
C ALA A 119 9.21 -0.50 -11.17
N ARG A 120 8.63 -1.25 -12.12
CA ARG A 120 9.34 -2.26 -12.90
C ARG A 120 10.44 -1.63 -13.77
N ALA A 121 10.14 -0.57 -14.50
CA ALA A 121 11.11 0.15 -15.33
C ALA A 121 12.27 0.71 -14.48
N THR A 122 11.95 1.27 -13.32
CA THR A 122 12.92 1.78 -12.35
C THR A 122 13.82 0.66 -11.83
N ALA A 123 13.25 -0.51 -11.50
CA ALA A 123 14.01 -1.67 -11.04
C ALA A 123 15.01 -2.14 -12.12
N ILE A 124 14.55 -2.26 -13.38
CA ILE A 124 15.41 -2.62 -14.53
C ILE A 124 16.56 -1.62 -14.69
N ALA A 125 16.26 -0.33 -14.70
CA ALA A 125 17.24 0.74 -14.89
C ALA A 125 18.33 0.74 -13.79
N ASN A 126 18.00 0.24 -12.61
CA ASN A 126 18.93 0.13 -11.48
C ASN A 126 19.52 -1.28 -11.27
N GLY A 127 19.37 -2.18 -12.23
CA GLY A 127 19.96 -3.52 -12.18
C GLY A 127 19.34 -4.44 -11.12
N VAL A 128 18.14 -4.12 -10.60
CA VAL A 128 17.44 -4.98 -9.65
C VAL A 128 16.83 -6.16 -10.40
N PRO A 129 17.09 -7.41 -9.96
CA PRO A 129 16.48 -8.59 -10.58
C PRO A 129 14.96 -8.53 -10.52
N ILE A 130 14.32 -8.76 -11.65
CA ILE A 130 12.86 -8.79 -11.76
C ILE A 130 12.38 -10.12 -12.33
N THR A 131 11.13 -10.47 -12.05
CA THR A 131 10.48 -11.59 -12.73
C THR A 131 10.23 -11.25 -14.19
N LYS A 132 10.36 -12.21 -15.10
CA LYS A 132 9.96 -12.02 -16.51
C LYS A 132 8.48 -11.64 -16.60
N GLY A 133 8.11 -10.82 -17.54
CA GLY A 133 6.74 -10.35 -17.75
C GLY A 133 6.66 -9.35 -18.89
N SER A 134 5.45 -8.89 -19.20
CA SER A 134 5.23 -7.88 -20.25
C SER A 134 5.88 -6.54 -19.91
N ASP A 135 6.32 -5.83 -20.93
CA ASP A 135 6.78 -4.44 -20.83
C ASP A 135 5.59 -3.47 -20.88
N GLY A 136 4.68 -3.62 -19.90
CA GLY A 136 3.48 -2.80 -19.80
C GLY A 136 2.19 -3.57 -20.11
N ILE A 137 1.19 -2.82 -20.60
CA ILE A 137 -0.14 -3.34 -20.87
C ILE A 137 -0.13 -4.23 -22.12
N ILE A 138 -0.69 -5.43 -22.01
CA ILE A 138 -0.94 -6.34 -23.14
C ILE A 138 -2.03 -5.75 -24.03
N LYS A 139 -1.73 -5.55 -25.31
CA LYS A 139 -2.65 -4.95 -26.28
C LYS A 139 -3.71 -5.93 -26.79
N ASN A 140 -3.33 -7.20 -26.94
CA ASN A 140 -4.21 -8.26 -27.44
C ASN A 140 -3.74 -9.65 -26.99
N ILE A 141 -4.59 -10.65 -27.19
CA ILE A 141 -4.36 -12.04 -26.77
C ILE A 141 -3.15 -12.66 -27.50
N GLU A 142 -2.93 -12.33 -28.77
CA GLU A 142 -1.82 -12.90 -29.55
C GLU A 142 -0.46 -12.41 -29.02
N GLU A 143 -0.35 -11.14 -28.61
CA GLU A 143 0.83 -10.60 -27.93
C GLU A 143 1.09 -11.36 -26.63
N ALA A 144 0.08 -11.56 -25.81
CA ALA A 144 0.18 -12.31 -24.57
C ALA A 144 0.64 -13.77 -24.79
N LYS A 145 0.13 -14.42 -25.84
CA LYS A 145 0.49 -15.79 -26.21
C LYS A 145 1.97 -15.87 -26.61
N VAL A 146 2.41 -15.00 -27.53
CA VAL A 146 3.82 -14.96 -27.97
C VAL A 146 4.75 -14.74 -26.79
N LEU A 147 4.42 -13.80 -25.90
CA LEU A 147 5.19 -13.51 -24.71
C LEU A 147 5.24 -14.71 -23.74
N ALA A 148 4.09 -15.35 -23.49
CA ALA A 148 4.00 -16.51 -22.61
C ALA A 148 4.76 -17.73 -23.14
N GLU A 149 4.78 -17.96 -24.46
CA GLU A 149 5.45 -19.10 -25.06
C GLU A 149 6.97 -18.91 -25.22
N LYS A 150 7.41 -17.70 -25.63
CA LYS A 150 8.77 -17.48 -26.04
C LYS A 150 9.67 -16.89 -24.95
N GLU A 151 9.11 -16.07 -24.05
CA GLU A 151 9.90 -15.27 -23.12
C GLU A 151 9.70 -15.67 -21.66
N ILE A 152 8.43 -15.86 -21.22
CA ILE A 152 8.11 -16.11 -19.81
C ILE A 152 8.09 -17.60 -19.48
N THR A 153 7.43 -18.41 -20.33
CA THR A 153 7.05 -19.82 -20.15
C THR A 153 5.89 -20.01 -19.15
N TYR A 154 5.01 -21.00 -19.44
CA TYR A 154 3.92 -21.35 -18.53
C TYR A 154 4.45 -22.05 -17.26
N PRO A 155 3.82 -21.84 -16.08
CA PRO A 155 2.61 -21.04 -15.85
C PRO A 155 2.88 -19.54 -15.80
N VAL A 156 1.91 -18.74 -16.26
CA VAL A 156 1.97 -17.27 -16.18
C VAL A 156 0.84 -16.73 -15.32
N ILE A 157 1.02 -15.54 -14.77
CA ILE A 157 -0.03 -14.83 -14.01
C ILE A 157 -0.51 -13.64 -14.85
N VAL A 158 -1.81 -13.61 -15.13
CA VAL A 158 -2.49 -12.45 -15.71
C VAL A 158 -2.93 -11.54 -14.57
N LYS A 159 -2.62 -10.25 -14.66
CA LYS A 159 -2.96 -9.25 -13.64
C LYS A 159 -3.71 -8.09 -14.26
N ALA A 160 -4.79 -7.63 -13.64
CA ALA A 160 -5.41 -6.36 -13.98
C ALA A 160 -4.51 -5.19 -13.54
N ARG A 161 -4.44 -4.12 -14.35
CA ARG A 161 -3.67 -2.91 -14.01
C ARG A 161 -4.22 -2.23 -12.77
N ALA A 162 -5.54 -2.05 -12.72
CA ALA A 162 -6.24 -1.55 -11.56
C ALA A 162 -6.52 -2.73 -10.62
N GLY A 163 -6.00 -2.69 -9.40
CA GLY A 163 -6.18 -3.72 -8.39
C GLY A 163 -4.99 -3.85 -7.45
N GLY A 164 -5.26 -4.14 -6.19
CA GLY A 164 -4.27 -4.36 -5.14
C GLY A 164 -4.61 -5.59 -4.30
N GLY A 165 -3.66 -6.07 -3.48
CA GLY A 165 -3.90 -7.15 -2.53
C GLY A 165 -4.23 -8.51 -3.15
N GLY A 166 -3.84 -8.76 -4.42
CA GLY A 166 -4.09 -10.05 -5.10
C GLY A 166 -5.43 -10.17 -5.82
N LYS A 167 -6.29 -9.16 -5.76
CA LYS A 167 -7.54 -9.13 -6.55
C LYS A 167 -7.23 -8.99 -8.03
N GLY A 168 -7.95 -9.76 -8.87
CA GLY A 168 -7.77 -9.73 -10.33
C GLY A 168 -6.52 -10.45 -10.84
N MET A 169 -5.86 -11.30 -10.02
CA MET A 169 -4.79 -12.20 -10.46
C MET A 169 -5.35 -13.56 -10.85
N ARG A 170 -4.95 -14.08 -12.02
CA ARG A 170 -5.36 -15.39 -12.54
C ARG A 170 -4.15 -16.13 -13.09
N ILE A 171 -3.99 -17.38 -12.69
CA ILE A 171 -2.89 -18.25 -13.17
C ILE A 171 -3.35 -18.96 -14.42
N ALA A 172 -2.57 -18.84 -15.50
CA ALA A 172 -2.76 -19.61 -16.74
C ALA A 172 -1.60 -20.61 -16.90
N ARG A 173 -1.95 -21.88 -17.10
CA ARG A 173 -1.00 -22.99 -17.26
C ARG A 173 -0.78 -23.39 -18.70
N ASN A 174 -1.60 -22.87 -19.59
CA ASN A 174 -1.57 -23.13 -21.03
C ASN A 174 -2.25 -22.00 -21.79
N GLU A 175 -2.18 -22.04 -23.13
CA GLU A 175 -2.77 -21.04 -24.01
C GLU A 175 -4.28 -20.85 -23.82
N LYS A 176 -5.02 -21.96 -23.63
CA LYS A 176 -6.47 -21.90 -23.45
C LYS A 176 -6.83 -21.14 -22.18
N GLU A 177 -6.19 -21.50 -21.06
CA GLU A 177 -6.38 -20.80 -19.79
C GLU A 177 -5.94 -19.33 -19.86
N LEU A 178 -4.88 -19.02 -20.61
CA LEU A 178 -4.41 -17.65 -20.82
C LEU A 178 -5.50 -16.78 -21.47
N LYS A 179 -6.10 -17.26 -22.56
CA LYS A 179 -7.16 -16.56 -23.27
C LYS A 179 -8.40 -16.33 -22.40
N GLU A 180 -8.84 -17.37 -21.70
CA GLU A 180 -9.99 -17.30 -20.79
C GLU A 180 -9.73 -16.33 -19.64
N ASN A 181 -8.54 -16.37 -19.06
CA ASN A 181 -8.14 -15.54 -17.92
C ASN A 181 -7.93 -14.06 -18.28
N ILE A 182 -7.41 -13.75 -19.46
CA ILE A 182 -7.32 -12.37 -19.97
C ILE A 182 -8.72 -11.78 -20.10
N THR A 183 -9.62 -12.48 -20.78
CA THR A 183 -11.00 -12.01 -20.97
C THR A 183 -11.72 -11.80 -19.63
N ALA A 184 -11.58 -12.74 -18.71
CA ALA A 184 -12.17 -12.62 -17.38
C ALA A 184 -11.57 -11.48 -16.56
N ALA A 185 -10.23 -11.29 -16.59
CA ALA A 185 -9.57 -10.20 -15.89
C ALA A 185 -9.94 -8.82 -16.46
N GLN A 186 -10.15 -8.72 -17.76
CA GLN A 186 -10.63 -7.50 -18.43
C GLN A 186 -12.07 -7.15 -18.02
N ASN A 187 -12.95 -8.15 -17.94
CA ASN A 187 -14.33 -7.94 -17.52
C ASN A 187 -14.42 -7.51 -16.05
N ASP A 188 -13.67 -8.16 -15.17
CA ASP A 188 -13.60 -7.79 -13.75
C ASP A 188 -13.05 -6.36 -13.57
N ALA A 189 -11.98 -6.03 -14.27
CA ALA A 189 -11.35 -4.72 -14.22
C ALA A 189 -12.26 -3.60 -14.77
N GLN A 190 -13.06 -3.90 -15.79
CA GLN A 190 -14.07 -2.99 -16.32
C GLN A 190 -15.19 -2.75 -15.30
N ALA A 191 -15.66 -3.78 -14.63
CA ALA A 191 -16.75 -3.69 -13.65
C ALA A 191 -16.33 -2.93 -12.38
N ASP A 192 -15.13 -3.23 -11.87
CA ASP A 192 -14.66 -2.69 -10.58
C ASP A 192 -13.99 -1.31 -10.71
N PHE A 193 -13.34 -1.03 -11.85
CA PHE A 193 -12.44 0.13 -12.00
C PHE A 193 -12.63 0.93 -13.28
N GLY A 194 -13.54 0.50 -14.19
CA GLY A 194 -13.76 1.16 -15.47
C GLY A 194 -12.53 1.12 -16.45
N ASN A 195 -11.60 0.17 -16.24
CA ASN A 195 -10.37 0.06 -17.03
C ASN A 195 -10.06 -1.42 -17.32
N THR A 196 -9.98 -1.76 -18.62
CA THR A 196 -9.76 -3.14 -19.10
C THR A 196 -8.29 -3.55 -19.21
N ALA A 197 -7.36 -2.71 -18.82
CA ALA A 197 -5.93 -2.96 -19.00
C ALA A 197 -5.43 -4.14 -18.15
N VAL A 198 -4.75 -5.09 -18.79
CA VAL A 198 -4.10 -6.28 -18.18
C VAL A 198 -2.62 -6.35 -18.58
N TYR A 199 -1.82 -7.03 -17.76
CA TYR A 199 -0.39 -7.28 -17.99
C TYR A 199 0.01 -8.63 -17.40
#